data_985ddd6b650c06d1b519b9e621b9bdb9
#
_entry.id   985ddd6b650c06d1b519b9e621b9bdb9
#
_cell.length_a   1.000
_cell.length_b   1.000
_cell.length_c   1.000
_cell.angle_alpha   90.00
_cell.angle_beta   90.00
_cell.angle_gamma   90.00
#
_symmetry.space_group_name_H-M   'P 1'
#
loop_
_entity.id
_entity.type
_entity.pdbx_description
1 polymer ?
#
loop_
_entity_poly.entity_id
_entity_poly.type
_entity_poly.pdbx_seq_one_letter_code
_entity_poly.pdbx_strand_id
1 'polypeptide(L)'
;LIDLLRDSFDFRPEDSGINGLKKDVGNSIRNDTNARRYRCQWRAEVADAMQQDGQNAFTPWLRRQLSIRDAAMFLDQWGSLEGHPYYPTWKSRPGLSDEDVQRLSPEFNARVPLRITALRRDMAYVESMPHVDDFHPWFAQAFPALWLDWKQRLNQQGLDETQWLPLPIHSWHLENWVKSHYADEIAEGILLTDGPDLITLPGMSFRTVLPVEPPSSPFIKLPVAIWMTSEMRSLQAKSIQMGPRISTIIEAILAQEGGFEQRLEFFREETAFHYKHAVHQDDAPGKHLSVVFRDTRVYERTDGALPVTVATLFTALPHRDQPLFTELVTLSGLGPEAWFRQYVRAVSRPVIAIYLLYGIGLEAHQQNSQILFSPEGVAQGLLIRDFGDGRTYAPLLRQRGHHLQPYVWPGILPTVFEDDIEPVRMFVVDACFVSHLHELALALSAEYGFADARLWQVMKEETAAAFDAVKPRVDGELWQTERDMFLTQPWYTRSLLRMHIQEYRDYRIQHGLSNPFLTEGEKTRVEP
;
A
#
# COMPACT_ATOMS: atom_id res chain seq x y z
N LEU A 1 28.66 8.19 -1.57
CA LEU A 1 27.69 7.19 -1.99
C LEU A 1 27.62 7.07 -3.52
N ILE A 2 27.41 8.17 -4.25
CA ILE A 2 27.27 8.14 -5.73
C ILE A 2 28.57 7.71 -6.40
N ASP A 3 29.72 8.14 -5.90
CA ASP A 3 31.03 7.68 -6.41
C ASP A 3 31.24 6.19 -6.13
N LEU A 4 30.82 5.72 -4.95
CA LEU A 4 30.84 4.29 -4.63
C LEU A 4 29.92 3.48 -5.56
N LEU A 5 28.73 4.00 -5.85
CA LEU A 5 27.78 3.34 -6.77
C LEU A 5 28.32 3.31 -8.21
N ARG A 6 28.95 4.41 -8.65
CA ARG A 6 29.60 4.45 -9.96
C ARG A 6 30.66 3.36 -10.07
N ASP A 7 31.52 3.27 -9.08
CA ASP A 7 32.64 2.33 -9.09
C ASP A 7 32.16 0.85 -8.94
N SER A 8 31.03 0.65 -8.27
CA SER A 8 30.45 -0.70 -8.07
C SER A 8 29.61 -1.21 -9.25
N PHE A 9 29.05 -0.31 -10.07
CA PHE A 9 28.09 -0.67 -11.12
C PHE A 9 28.49 -0.24 -12.53
N ASP A 10 29.72 0.25 -12.72
CA ASP A 10 30.28 0.68 -14.00
C ASP A 10 29.43 1.76 -14.74
N PHE A 11 28.85 2.69 -13.98
CA PHE A 11 28.07 3.80 -14.51
C PHE A 11 28.96 4.99 -14.88
N ARG A 12 28.60 5.69 -15.95
CA ARG A 12 29.29 6.92 -16.37
C ARG A 12 28.73 8.13 -15.61
N PRO A 13 29.59 9.11 -15.22
CA PRO A 13 29.15 10.30 -14.49
C PRO A 13 28.10 11.17 -15.23
N GLU A 14 28.09 11.10 -16.55
CA GLU A 14 27.20 11.82 -17.45
C GLU A 14 25.86 11.14 -17.68
N ASP A 15 25.63 9.92 -17.16
CA ASP A 15 24.37 9.22 -17.33
C ASP A 15 23.21 10.01 -16.71
N SER A 16 22.16 10.23 -17.50
CA SER A 16 20.97 11.01 -17.11
C SER A 16 20.31 10.45 -15.84
N GLY A 17 20.28 9.14 -15.71
CA GLY A 17 19.73 8.44 -14.54
C GLY A 17 20.48 8.71 -13.24
N ILE A 18 21.83 8.85 -13.28
CA ILE A 18 22.63 9.26 -12.11
C ILE A 18 22.30 10.69 -11.70
N ASN A 19 22.17 11.60 -12.66
CA ASN A 19 21.79 12.98 -12.37
C ASN A 19 20.34 13.05 -11.84
N GLY A 20 19.44 12.24 -12.38
CA GLY A 20 18.08 12.05 -11.84
C GLY A 20 18.11 11.59 -10.40
N LEU A 21 18.87 10.52 -10.09
CA LEU A 21 19.03 10.00 -8.73
C LEU A 21 19.59 11.07 -7.76
N LYS A 22 20.62 11.83 -8.16
CA LYS A 22 21.18 12.94 -7.34
C LYS A 22 20.10 13.96 -6.98
N LYS A 23 19.31 14.36 -7.98
CA LYS A 23 18.23 15.33 -7.82
C LYS A 23 17.16 14.81 -6.86
N ASP A 24 16.75 13.56 -7.04
CA ASP A 24 15.70 12.95 -6.23
C ASP A 24 16.14 12.68 -4.80
N VAL A 25 17.37 12.21 -4.58
CA VAL A 25 17.95 12.07 -3.24
C VAL A 25 18.07 13.43 -2.56
N GLY A 26 18.55 14.46 -3.25
CA GLY A 26 18.63 15.83 -2.71
C GLY A 26 17.25 16.39 -2.33
N ASN A 27 16.23 16.17 -3.19
CA ASN A 27 14.85 16.55 -2.89
C ASN A 27 14.28 15.76 -1.70
N SER A 28 14.54 14.45 -1.65
CA SER A 28 14.11 13.58 -0.54
C SER A 28 14.72 14.02 0.79
N ILE A 29 16.02 14.32 0.84
CA ILE A 29 16.70 14.81 2.06
C ILE A 29 16.12 16.15 2.53
N ARG A 30 15.84 17.08 1.61
CA ARG A 30 15.23 18.37 1.95
C ARG A 30 13.84 18.18 2.55
N ASN A 31 12.99 17.37 1.92
CA ASN A 31 11.64 17.09 2.39
C ASN A 31 11.67 16.34 3.74
N ASP A 32 12.58 15.39 3.92
CA ASP A 32 12.78 14.70 5.19
C ASP A 32 13.20 15.66 6.32
N THR A 33 14.14 16.56 6.03
CA THR A 33 14.58 17.58 7.00
C THR A 33 13.42 18.48 7.44
N ASN A 34 12.58 18.91 6.52
CA ASN A 34 11.39 19.72 6.82
C ASN A 34 10.36 18.92 7.62
N ALA A 35 10.11 17.66 7.24
CA ALA A 35 9.18 16.79 7.94
C ALA A 35 9.64 16.49 9.39
N ARG A 36 10.94 16.23 9.60
CA ARG A 36 11.50 16.04 10.96
C ARG A 36 11.43 17.29 11.82
N ARG A 37 11.61 18.48 11.22
CA ARG A 37 11.40 19.74 11.94
C ARG A 37 9.94 19.92 12.39
N TYR A 38 8.97 19.66 11.50
CA TYR A 38 7.56 19.68 11.86
C TYR A 38 7.23 18.61 12.91
N ARG A 39 7.79 17.42 12.78
CA ARG A 39 7.60 16.31 13.73
C ARG A 39 8.01 16.69 15.16
N CYS A 40 9.05 17.51 15.37
CA CYS A 40 9.43 17.93 16.71
C CYS A 40 8.29 18.67 17.42
N GLN A 41 7.58 19.56 16.70
CA GLN A 41 6.42 20.25 17.23
C GLN A 41 5.25 19.29 17.47
N TRP A 42 4.90 18.48 16.47
CA TRP A 42 3.77 17.54 16.57
C TRP A 42 3.97 16.50 17.68
N ARG A 43 5.21 16.02 17.87
CA ARG A 43 5.56 15.14 19.01
C ARG A 43 5.29 15.82 20.36
N ALA A 44 5.70 17.07 20.51
CA ALA A 44 5.47 17.82 21.75
C ALA A 44 3.97 17.97 22.03
N GLU A 45 3.18 18.36 21.03
CA GLU A 45 1.72 18.50 21.14
C GLU A 45 1.05 17.20 21.59
N VAL A 46 1.43 16.07 20.99
CA VAL A 46 0.87 14.75 21.34
C VAL A 46 1.33 14.31 22.74
N ALA A 47 2.62 14.50 23.07
CA ALA A 47 3.15 14.16 24.39
C ALA A 47 2.48 14.96 25.51
N ASP A 48 2.26 16.26 25.30
CA ASP A 48 1.56 17.14 26.24
C ASP A 48 0.11 16.69 26.44
N ALA A 49 -0.60 16.34 25.37
CA ALA A 49 -1.96 15.81 25.45
C ALA A 49 -2.02 14.48 26.22
N MET A 50 -1.08 13.56 25.97
CA MET A 50 -0.97 12.31 26.72
C MET A 50 -0.72 12.57 28.21
N GLN A 51 0.15 13.52 28.54
CA GLN A 51 0.47 13.90 29.94
C GLN A 51 -0.75 14.51 30.65
N GLN A 52 -1.49 15.39 29.97
CA GLN A 52 -2.73 15.99 30.50
C GLN A 52 -3.79 14.91 30.81
N ASP A 53 -3.86 13.88 29.99
CA ASP A 53 -4.76 12.73 30.19
C ASP A 53 -4.20 11.69 31.19
N GLY A 54 -3.03 11.92 31.77
CA GLY A 54 -2.38 11.00 32.72
C GLY A 54 -1.95 9.68 32.06
N GLN A 55 -1.58 9.71 30.78
CA GLN A 55 -1.23 8.53 30.01
C GLN A 55 0.26 8.44 29.70
N ASN A 56 0.82 7.23 29.90
CA ASN A 56 2.23 6.94 29.66
C ASN A 56 2.47 6.00 28.47
N ALA A 57 1.41 5.56 27.79
CA ALA A 57 1.48 4.68 26.63
C ALA A 57 0.65 5.26 25.49
N PHE A 58 1.25 5.31 24.30
CA PHE A 58 0.71 6.01 23.15
C PHE A 58 -0.47 5.26 22.49
N THR A 59 -0.32 3.96 22.22
CA THR A 59 -1.40 3.19 21.58
C THR A 59 -2.64 3.01 22.47
N PRO A 60 -2.53 2.78 23.79
CA PRO A 60 -3.69 2.83 24.68
C PRO A 60 -4.34 4.21 24.78
N TRP A 61 -3.55 5.29 24.70
CA TRP A 61 -4.08 6.66 24.68
C TRP A 61 -4.88 6.89 23.40
N LEU A 62 -4.34 6.57 22.21
CA LEU A 62 -5.05 6.70 20.93
C LEU A 62 -6.38 5.97 20.93
N ARG A 63 -6.43 4.73 21.46
CA ARG A 63 -7.66 3.92 21.55
C ARG A 63 -8.74 4.55 22.40
N ARG A 64 -8.38 5.40 23.35
CA ARG A 64 -9.36 6.10 24.21
C ARG A 64 -9.84 7.39 23.59
N GLN A 65 -8.99 8.06 22.81
CA GLN A 65 -9.28 9.35 22.22
C GLN A 65 -10.00 9.28 20.88
N LEU A 66 -9.76 8.21 20.13
CA LEU A 66 -10.18 8.10 18.74
C LEU A 66 -10.94 6.79 18.47
N SER A 67 -11.80 6.80 17.45
CA SER A 67 -12.32 5.57 16.87
C SER A 67 -11.18 4.72 16.31
N ILE A 68 -11.39 3.41 16.13
CA ILE A 68 -10.36 2.52 15.52
C ILE A 68 -9.95 3.04 14.13
N ARG A 69 -10.90 3.51 13.33
CA ARG A 69 -10.66 4.12 12.01
C ARG A 69 -9.74 5.35 12.10
N ASP A 70 -10.07 6.25 12.99
CA ASP A 70 -9.34 7.51 13.11
C ASP A 70 -7.97 7.29 13.77
N ALA A 71 -7.86 6.36 14.72
CA ALA A 71 -6.59 5.95 15.31
C ALA A 71 -5.67 5.29 14.29
N ALA A 72 -6.20 4.40 13.44
CA ALA A 72 -5.45 3.78 12.35
C ALA A 72 -4.97 4.84 11.33
N MET A 73 -5.83 5.82 10.98
CA MET A 73 -5.45 6.91 10.09
C MET A 73 -4.42 7.86 10.71
N PHE A 74 -4.57 8.18 12.00
CA PHE A 74 -3.57 8.95 12.73
C PHE A 74 -2.19 8.25 12.69
N LEU A 75 -2.17 6.95 12.95
CA LEU A 75 -0.95 6.15 12.90
C LEU A 75 -0.37 6.05 11.49
N ASP A 76 -1.20 5.99 10.45
CA ASP A 76 -0.74 6.00 9.05
C ASP A 76 -0.04 7.33 8.71
N GLN A 77 -0.59 8.48 9.14
CA GLN A 77 0.07 9.79 9.01
C GLN A 77 1.31 9.92 9.91
N TRP A 78 1.23 9.42 11.15
CA TRP A 78 2.36 9.41 12.07
C TRP A 78 3.54 8.60 11.50
N GLY A 79 3.27 7.41 11.00
CA GLY A 79 4.24 6.53 10.38
C GLY A 79 4.83 7.05 9.06
N SER A 80 4.16 7.99 8.41
CA SER A 80 4.64 8.57 7.15
C SER A 80 5.96 9.33 7.27
N LEU A 81 6.42 9.63 8.48
CA LEU A 81 7.76 10.18 8.68
C LEU A 81 8.84 9.18 8.25
N GLU A 82 8.71 7.90 8.61
CA GLU A 82 9.64 6.85 8.17
C GLU A 82 9.22 6.23 6.82
N GLY A 83 7.93 6.17 6.58
CA GLY A 83 7.28 5.92 5.29
C GLY A 83 7.64 4.60 4.63
N HIS A 84 8.50 4.65 3.61
CA HIS A 84 9.01 3.49 2.90
C HIS A 84 10.53 3.48 2.99
N PRO A 85 11.12 3.08 4.13
CA PRO A 85 12.56 3.22 4.41
C PRO A 85 13.45 2.45 3.43
N TYR A 86 12.90 1.44 2.78
CA TYR A 86 13.57 0.67 1.74
C TYR A 86 13.88 1.48 0.47
N TYR A 87 13.30 2.69 0.34
CA TYR A 87 13.44 3.52 -0.86
C TYR A 87 14.08 4.88 -0.50
N PRO A 88 15.35 5.15 -0.85
CA PRO A 88 16.05 6.37 -0.43
C PRO A 88 15.43 7.66 -1.02
N THR A 89 14.66 7.54 -2.09
CA THR A 89 13.98 8.68 -2.75
C THR A 89 12.48 8.75 -2.43
N TRP A 90 11.98 8.02 -1.45
CA TRP A 90 10.54 7.92 -1.18
C TRP A 90 9.89 9.26 -0.77
N LYS A 91 10.66 10.19 -0.21
CA LYS A 91 10.21 11.57 0.09
C LYS A 91 10.45 12.57 -1.05
N SER A 92 11.02 12.15 -2.17
CA SER A 92 11.12 12.99 -3.36
C SER A 92 9.72 13.33 -3.89
N ARG A 93 9.47 14.61 -4.12
CA ARG A 93 8.21 15.18 -4.63
C ARG A 93 8.52 16.20 -5.71
N PRO A 94 9.18 15.82 -6.81
CA PRO A 94 9.52 16.77 -7.88
C PRO A 94 8.23 17.38 -8.44
N GLY A 95 8.25 18.71 -8.63
CA GLY A 95 7.09 19.47 -9.08
C GLY A 95 6.26 20.12 -7.96
N LEU A 96 6.44 19.70 -6.70
CA LEU A 96 5.84 20.40 -5.55
C LEU A 96 6.81 21.46 -4.99
N SER A 97 6.27 22.62 -4.62
CA SER A 97 6.96 23.59 -3.77
C SER A 97 7.07 23.06 -2.33
N ASP A 98 7.97 23.63 -1.53
CA ASP A 98 8.09 23.27 -0.12
C ASP A 98 6.77 23.51 0.66
N GLU A 99 6.01 24.56 0.28
CA GLU A 99 4.68 24.85 0.84
C GLU A 99 3.65 23.77 0.43
N ASP A 100 3.64 23.35 -0.84
CA ASP A 100 2.76 22.26 -1.30
C ASP A 100 3.11 20.94 -0.61
N VAL A 101 4.39 20.63 -0.43
CA VAL A 101 4.80 19.44 0.32
C VAL A 101 4.22 19.46 1.74
N GLN A 102 4.33 20.58 2.46
CA GLN A 102 3.79 20.70 3.82
C GLN A 102 2.26 20.59 3.85
N ARG A 103 1.58 21.24 2.89
CA ARG A 103 0.13 21.29 2.83
C ARG A 103 -0.53 19.99 2.39
N LEU A 104 0.18 19.13 1.65
CA LEU A 104 -0.40 17.98 0.97
C LEU A 104 0.12 16.63 1.49
N SER A 105 1.24 16.61 2.23
CA SER A 105 1.87 15.34 2.61
C SER A 105 1.45 14.86 4.00
N PRO A 106 1.25 13.55 4.18
CA PRO A 106 0.74 12.97 5.42
C PRO A 106 1.65 13.18 6.62
N GLU A 107 2.97 13.22 6.44
CA GLU A 107 3.96 13.45 7.49
C GLU A 107 3.87 14.83 8.15
N PHE A 108 3.08 15.74 7.57
CA PHE A 108 2.76 17.06 8.13
C PHE A 108 1.34 17.15 8.70
N ASN A 109 0.68 16.02 8.99
CA ASN A 109 -0.71 15.99 9.48
C ASN A 109 -1.66 16.80 8.57
N ALA A 110 -1.44 16.73 7.28
CA ALA A 110 -2.12 17.56 6.29
C ALA A 110 -3.60 17.20 6.15
N ARG A 111 -4.39 18.20 5.72
CA ARG A 111 -5.76 18.03 5.24
C ARG A 111 -5.82 18.48 3.79
N VAL A 112 -6.27 17.58 2.92
CA VAL A 112 -6.25 17.80 1.47
C VAL A 112 -7.67 17.90 0.92
N PRO A 113 -8.04 19.01 0.27
CA PRO A 113 -9.32 19.10 -0.42
C PRO A 113 -9.27 18.30 -1.74
N LEU A 114 -10.33 17.55 -2.01
CA LEU A 114 -10.63 17.02 -3.33
C LEU A 114 -11.73 17.85 -3.96
N ARG A 115 -11.66 18.08 -5.26
CA ARG A 115 -12.77 18.61 -6.04
C ARG A 115 -13.58 17.44 -6.61
N ILE A 116 -14.90 17.41 -6.35
CA ILE A 116 -15.79 16.41 -6.94
C ILE A 116 -16.28 16.94 -8.27
N THR A 117 -15.56 16.61 -9.31
CA THR A 117 -15.88 16.99 -10.70
C THR A 117 -17.00 16.11 -11.26
N ALA A 118 -17.41 16.33 -12.50
CA ALA A 118 -18.35 15.45 -13.17
C ALA A 118 -17.77 14.96 -14.50
N LEU A 119 -17.62 13.64 -14.63
CA LEU A 119 -17.20 12.97 -15.85
C LEU A 119 -18.40 12.38 -16.57
N ARG A 120 -18.55 12.59 -17.87
CA ARG A 120 -19.62 11.97 -18.66
C ARG A 120 -19.60 10.45 -18.52
N ARG A 121 -20.77 9.87 -18.18
CA ARG A 121 -20.89 8.44 -17.88
C ARG A 121 -20.61 7.55 -19.09
N ASP A 122 -20.99 7.98 -20.29
CA ASP A 122 -20.73 7.28 -21.55
C ASP A 122 -19.25 7.30 -21.96
N MET A 123 -18.46 8.18 -21.36
CA MET A 123 -17.01 8.31 -21.54
C MET A 123 -16.22 7.71 -20.36
N ALA A 124 -16.82 6.84 -19.57
CA ALA A 124 -16.18 6.18 -18.44
C ALA A 124 -16.29 4.65 -18.54
N TYR A 125 -15.28 3.96 -18.02
CA TYR A 125 -15.35 2.54 -17.72
C TYR A 125 -15.46 2.38 -16.21
N VAL A 126 -16.46 1.65 -15.74
CA VAL A 126 -16.71 1.37 -14.32
C VAL A 126 -16.53 -0.12 -14.08
N GLU A 127 -15.76 -0.47 -13.05
CA GLU A 127 -15.63 -1.83 -12.53
C GLU A 127 -16.05 -1.84 -11.06
N SER A 128 -16.86 -2.81 -10.66
CA SER A 128 -17.40 -2.89 -9.30
C SER A 128 -17.47 -4.33 -8.81
N MET A 129 -17.42 -4.51 -7.50
CA MET A 129 -17.76 -5.78 -6.86
C MET A 129 -19.26 -6.09 -7.06
N PRO A 130 -19.67 -7.37 -7.05
CA PRO A 130 -21.04 -7.78 -7.38
C PRO A 130 -22.14 -7.17 -6.52
N HIS A 131 -21.83 -6.71 -5.30
CA HIS A 131 -22.83 -6.07 -4.42
C HIS A 131 -23.07 -4.58 -4.73
N VAL A 132 -22.31 -4.00 -5.64
CA VAL A 132 -22.49 -2.63 -6.13
C VAL A 132 -23.21 -2.67 -7.49
N ASP A 133 -24.52 -2.73 -7.45
CA ASP A 133 -25.36 -2.83 -8.65
C ASP A 133 -25.29 -1.57 -9.54
N ASP A 134 -25.27 -0.37 -8.93
CA ASP A 134 -25.08 0.90 -9.60
C ASP A 134 -24.23 1.85 -8.75
N PHE A 135 -23.33 2.56 -9.41
CA PHE A 135 -22.43 3.51 -8.79
C PHE A 135 -23.16 4.69 -8.09
N HIS A 136 -24.22 5.23 -8.67
CA HIS A 136 -24.92 6.40 -8.11
C HIS A 136 -25.58 6.13 -6.75
N PRO A 137 -26.40 5.08 -6.56
CA PRO A 137 -26.92 4.72 -5.24
C PRO A 137 -25.83 4.43 -4.24
N TRP A 138 -24.76 3.74 -4.66
CA TRP A 138 -23.61 3.46 -3.83
C TRP A 138 -22.92 4.75 -3.36
N PHE A 139 -22.62 5.69 -4.29
CA PHE A 139 -21.98 6.97 -3.97
C PHE A 139 -22.88 7.85 -3.07
N ALA A 140 -24.19 7.88 -3.34
CA ALA A 140 -25.16 8.59 -2.52
C ALA A 140 -25.22 8.06 -1.08
N GLN A 141 -25.07 6.75 -0.89
CA GLN A 141 -24.99 6.13 0.44
C GLN A 141 -23.66 6.44 1.13
N ALA A 142 -22.56 6.37 0.40
CA ALA A 142 -21.23 6.64 0.94
C ALA A 142 -21.01 8.12 1.31
N PHE A 143 -21.63 9.05 0.54
CA PHE A 143 -21.44 10.51 0.65
C PHE A 143 -22.77 11.28 0.54
N PRO A 144 -23.72 11.14 1.49
CA PRO A 144 -25.08 11.66 1.31
C PRO A 144 -25.17 13.17 1.07
N ALA A 145 -24.47 13.97 1.90
CA ALA A 145 -24.48 15.42 1.79
C ALA A 145 -23.76 15.91 0.52
N LEU A 146 -22.64 15.29 0.21
CA LEU A 146 -21.82 15.59 -0.97
C LEU A 146 -22.59 15.28 -2.26
N TRP A 147 -23.31 14.15 -2.30
CA TRP A 147 -24.16 13.76 -3.42
C TRP A 147 -25.27 14.78 -3.70
N LEU A 148 -25.92 15.27 -2.64
CA LEU A 148 -26.98 16.28 -2.77
C LEU A 148 -26.45 17.62 -3.32
N ASP A 149 -25.31 18.11 -2.81
CA ASP A 149 -24.68 19.34 -3.30
C ASP A 149 -24.23 19.18 -4.77
N TRP A 150 -23.57 18.05 -5.09
CA TRP A 150 -23.11 17.75 -6.44
C TRP A 150 -24.28 17.71 -7.45
N LYS A 151 -25.38 17.02 -7.12
CA LYS A 151 -26.60 16.99 -7.93
C LYS A 151 -27.22 18.39 -8.11
N GLN A 152 -27.30 19.17 -7.03
CA GLN A 152 -27.85 20.49 -7.09
C GLN A 152 -27.07 21.40 -8.05
N ARG A 153 -25.76 21.30 -8.08
CA ARG A 153 -24.89 22.05 -9.01
C ARG A 153 -25.11 21.66 -10.46
N LEU A 154 -25.25 20.36 -10.76
CA LEU A 154 -25.60 19.91 -12.11
C LEU A 154 -26.98 20.41 -12.55
N ASN A 155 -28.00 20.29 -11.69
CA ASN A 155 -29.35 20.75 -11.97
C ASN A 155 -29.44 22.26 -12.23
N GLN A 156 -28.64 23.07 -11.51
CA GLN A 156 -28.53 24.52 -11.75
C GLN A 156 -27.97 24.86 -13.14
N GLN A 157 -27.20 23.94 -13.72
CA GLN A 157 -26.67 24.05 -15.09
C GLN A 157 -27.63 23.40 -16.14
N GLY A 158 -28.79 22.89 -15.71
CA GLY A 158 -29.72 22.19 -16.58
C GLY A 158 -29.28 20.80 -17.03
N LEU A 159 -28.36 20.19 -16.29
CA LEU A 159 -27.81 18.88 -16.60
C LEU A 159 -28.49 17.76 -15.79
N ASP A 160 -28.73 16.63 -16.45
CA ASP A 160 -29.25 15.40 -15.83
C ASP A 160 -28.14 14.63 -15.16
N GLU A 161 -28.15 14.49 -13.84
CA GLU A 161 -27.15 13.81 -13.06
C GLU A 161 -26.91 12.36 -13.48
N THR A 162 -27.89 11.69 -14.09
CA THR A 162 -27.76 10.29 -14.54
C THR A 162 -26.74 10.12 -15.67
N GLN A 163 -26.42 11.21 -16.38
CA GLN A 163 -25.43 11.22 -17.47
C GLN A 163 -23.99 11.45 -17.01
N TRP A 164 -23.77 11.62 -15.70
CA TRP A 164 -22.48 12.02 -15.14
C TRP A 164 -22.06 11.11 -13.99
N LEU A 165 -20.76 10.96 -13.80
CA LEU A 165 -20.17 10.31 -12.63
C LEU A 165 -19.44 11.36 -11.79
N PRO A 166 -19.66 11.41 -10.46
CA PRO A 166 -18.86 12.23 -9.56
C PRO A 166 -17.43 11.69 -9.49
N LEU A 167 -16.49 12.40 -10.09
CA LEU A 167 -15.08 12.06 -10.11
C LEU A 167 -14.32 12.94 -9.11
N PRO A 168 -13.85 12.39 -7.97
CA PRO A 168 -12.96 13.09 -7.07
C PRO A 168 -11.60 13.32 -7.73
N ILE A 169 -11.12 14.55 -7.71
CA ILE A 169 -9.78 14.91 -8.20
C ILE A 169 -9.02 15.64 -7.08
N HIS A 170 -7.79 15.25 -6.85
CA HIS A 170 -6.89 15.93 -5.92
C HIS A 170 -6.70 17.40 -6.34
N SER A 171 -6.87 18.35 -5.43
CA SER A 171 -6.90 19.79 -5.77
C SER A 171 -5.64 20.24 -6.51
N TRP A 172 -4.45 19.81 -6.07
CA TRP A 172 -3.20 20.12 -6.74
C TRP A 172 -3.15 19.53 -8.16
N HIS A 173 -3.63 18.29 -8.32
CA HIS A 173 -3.67 17.61 -9.62
C HIS A 173 -4.62 18.29 -10.60
N LEU A 174 -5.77 18.74 -10.11
CA LEU A 174 -6.74 19.50 -10.94
C LEU A 174 -6.09 20.76 -11.52
N GLU A 175 -5.46 21.57 -10.66
CA GLU A 175 -4.92 22.87 -11.07
C GLU A 175 -3.63 22.76 -11.88
N ASN A 176 -2.74 21.82 -11.53
CA ASN A 176 -1.39 21.75 -12.11
C ASN A 176 -1.24 20.73 -13.24
N TRP A 177 -2.24 19.89 -13.46
CA TRP A 177 -2.19 18.86 -14.51
C TRP A 177 -3.48 18.79 -15.32
N VAL A 178 -4.63 18.52 -14.70
CA VAL A 178 -5.87 18.19 -15.41
C VAL A 178 -6.33 19.33 -16.31
N LYS A 179 -6.41 20.55 -15.79
CA LYS A 179 -6.88 21.72 -16.57
C LYS A 179 -6.08 21.97 -17.85
N SER A 180 -4.80 21.61 -17.89
CA SER A 180 -3.95 21.80 -19.06
C SER A 180 -3.91 20.60 -20.00
N HIS A 181 -3.93 19.38 -19.46
CA HIS A 181 -3.79 18.17 -20.27
C HIS A 181 -5.11 17.59 -20.76
N TYR A 182 -6.25 18.04 -20.20
CA TYR A 182 -7.60 17.67 -20.60
C TYR A 182 -8.44 18.91 -20.95
N ALA A 183 -7.78 19.90 -21.55
CA ALA A 183 -8.43 21.14 -21.96
C ALA A 183 -9.53 20.91 -23.01
N ASP A 184 -9.32 19.96 -23.92
CA ASP A 184 -10.28 19.59 -24.95
C ASP A 184 -11.51 18.92 -24.34
N GLU A 185 -11.32 17.96 -23.41
CA GLU A 185 -12.42 17.30 -22.70
C GLU A 185 -13.24 18.28 -21.85
N ILE A 186 -12.60 19.29 -21.29
CA ILE A 186 -13.29 20.37 -20.56
C ILE A 186 -14.07 21.26 -21.53
N ALA A 187 -13.47 21.64 -22.65
CA ALA A 187 -14.12 22.50 -23.65
C ALA A 187 -15.30 21.80 -24.35
N GLU A 188 -15.19 20.49 -24.57
CA GLU A 188 -16.25 19.65 -25.14
C GLU A 188 -17.34 19.25 -24.12
N GLY A 189 -17.17 19.64 -22.86
CA GLY A 189 -18.10 19.30 -21.80
C GLY A 189 -18.12 17.81 -21.46
N ILE A 190 -17.01 17.08 -21.64
CA ILE A 190 -16.84 15.69 -21.20
C ILE A 190 -16.48 15.67 -19.71
N LEU A 191 -15.70 16.64 -19.26
CA LEU A 191 -15.30 16.83 -17.86
C LEU A 191 -15.72 18.22 -17.38
N LEU A 192 -16.60 18.27 -16.37
CA LEU A 192 -16.97 19.51 -15.69
C LEU A 192 -16.16 19.64 -14.41
N THR A 193 -15.41 20.71 -14.28
CA THR A 193 -14.46 20.90 -13.17
C THR A 193 -15.02 21.67 -11.98
N ASP A 194 -16.23 22.24 -12.12
CA ASP A 194 -16.91 22.98 -11.07
C ASP A 194 -17.82 22.06 -10.25
N GLY A 195 -17.38 21.72 -9.05
CA GLY A 195 -18.10 20.83 -8.14
C GLY A 195 -17.77 21.12 -6.67
N PRO A 196 -18.39 20.43 -5.72
CA PRO A 196 -18.13 20.64 -4.30
C PRO A 196 -16.75 20.12 -3.89
N ASP A 197 -16.23 20.67 -2.78
CA ASP A 197 -15.01 20.20 -2.17
C ASP A 197 -15.29 19.14 -1.09
N LEU A 198 -14.39 18.15 -0.98
CA LEU A 198 -14.38 17.14 0.06
C LEU A 198 -13.04 17.19 0.79
N ILE A 199 -13.07 17.46 2.10
CA ILE A 199 -11.84 17.50 2.92
C ILE A 199 -11.44 16.10 3.32
N THR A 200 -10.16 15.77 3.10
CA THR A 200 -9.61 14.45 3.33
C THR A 200 -8.28 14.49 4.08
N LEU A 201 -7.91 13.35 4.68
CA LEU A 201 -6.61 13.09 5.30
C LEU A 201 -5.78 12.23 4.33
N PRO A 202 -4.61 12.68 3.88
CA PRO A 202 -3.74 11.86 3.04
C PRO A 202 -3.12 10.73 3.87
N GLY A 203 -3.19 9.51 3.35
CA GLY A 203 -2.49 8.37 3.91
C GLY A 203 -1.04 8.30 3.48
N MET A 204 -0.29 7.32 4.00
CA MET A 204 1.14 7.12 3.75
C MET A 204 1.50 7.04 2.27
N SER A 205 0.60 6.59 1.41
CA SER A 205 0.81 6.55 -0.05
C SER A 205 0.70 7.91 -0.73
N PHE A 206 0.40 9.00 -0.01
CA PHE A 206 0.16 10.36 -0.49
C PHE A 206 -1.15 10.51 -1.29
N ARG A 207 -1.46 9.59 -2.20
CA ARG A 207 -2.59 9.64 -3.15
C ARG A 207 -3.82 8.81 -2.75
N THR A 208 -3.73 8.07 -1.65
CA THR A 208 -4.89 7.42 -1.04
C THR A 208 -5.28 8.24 0.17
N VAL A 209 -6.50 8.77 0.14
CA VAL A 209 -6.96 9.72 1.14
C VAL A 209 -8.23 9.22 1.83
N LEU A 210 -8.42 9.61 3.08
CA LEU A 210 -9.59 9.27 3.88
C LEU A 210 -10.44 10.54 4.08
N PRO A 211 -11.70 10.58 3.62
CA PRO A 211 -12.59 11.70 3.92
C PRO A 211 -12.78 11.88 5.42
N VAL A 212 -12.78 13.15 5.85
CA VAL A 212 -13.03 13.50 7.27
C VAL A 212 -14.49 13.18 7.61
N GLU A 213 -15.39 13.52 6.71
CA GLU A 213 -16.84 13.27 6.83
C GLU A 213 -17.41 12.63 5.55
N PRO A 214 -18.39 11.76 5.68
CA PRO A 214 -18.89 11.14 6.92
C PRO A 214 -17.94 10.05 7.46
N PRO A 215 -18.05 9.65 8.74
CA PRO A 215 -17.14 8.66 9.37
C PRO A 215 -17.12 7.28 8.68
N SER A 216 -18.19 6.91 7.99
CA SER A 216 -18.30 5.65 7.22
C SER A 216 -17.75 5.73 5.81
N SER A 217 -17.16 6.88 5.42
CA SER A 217 -16.65 7.07 4.04
C SER A 217 -15.56 6.06 3.69
N PRO A 218 -15.53 5.57 2.44
CA PRO A 218 -14.42 4.77 1.93
C PRO A 218 -13.16 5.62 1.77
N PHE A 219 -12.00 4.96 1.75
CA PHE A 219 -10.80 5.57 1.20
C PHE A 219 -10.96 5.84 -0.29
N ILE A 220 -10.35 6.93 -0.75
CA ILE A 220 -10.33 7.33 -2.15
C ILE A 220 -8.89 7.30 -2.64
N LYS A 221 -8.56 6.42 -3.59
CA LYS A 221 -7.25 6.35 -4.25
C LYS A 221 -7.32 7.07 -5.57
N LEU A 222 -6.43 8.03 -5.79
CA LEU A 222 -6.45 8.98 -6.90
C LEU A 222 -5.12 9.00 -7.65
N PRO A 223 -5.10 9.40 -8.92
CA PRO A 223 -3.87 9.86 -9.57
C PRO A 223 -3.45 11.23 -9.03
N VAL A 224 -2.15 11.43 -8.92
CA VAL A 224 -1.54 12.75 -8.72
C VAL A 224 -0.30 12.79 -9.60
N ALA A 225 -0.24 13.69 -10.59
CA ALA A 225 0.81 13.70 -11.60
C ALA A 225 2.16 14.21 -11.06
N ILE A 226 2.65 13.57 -10.01
CA ILE A 226 3.98 13.77 -9.45
C ILE A 226 4.78 12.48 -9.55
N TRP A 227 6.08 12.61 -9.77
CA TRP A 227 6.97 11.47 -9.75
C TRP A 227 7.32 11.12 -8.30
N MET A 228 7.08 9.87 -7.90
CA MET A 228 7.42 9.39 -6.56
C MET A 228 7.95 7.97 -6.64
N THR A 229 9.04 7.69 -5.94
CA THR A 229 9.71 6.39 -5.99
C THR A 229 10.12 6.01 -7.42
N SER A 230 9.44 5.06 -8.05
CA SER A 230 9.79 4.48 -9.35
C SER A 230 8.94 4.95 -10.52
N GLU A 231 7.85 5.72 -10.28
CA GLU A 231 6.93 6.08 -11.36
C GLU A 231 6.14 7.37 -11.07
N MET A 232 5.57 7.93 -12.14
CA MET A 232 4.55 8.96 -12.01
C MET A 232 3.29 8.34 -11.37
N ARG A 233 2.76 8.99 -10.33
CA ARG A 233 1.61 8.48 -9.58
C ARG A 233 0.30 8.64 -10.35
N SER A 234 0.21 7.91 -11.47
CA SER A 234 -1.03 7.69 -12.22
C SER A 234 -1.81 6.49 -11.67
N LEU A 235 -3.02 6.27 -12.14
CA LEU A 235 -3.86 5.12 -11.82
C LEU A 235 -4.29 4.46 -13.13
N GLN A 236 -3.55 3.42 -13.52
CA GLN A 236 -3.77 2.73 -14.80
C GLN A 236 -5.11 1.99 -14.82
N ALA A 237 -5.69 1.80 -16.00
CA ALA A 237 -6.91 1.01 -16.20
C ALA A 237 -6.77 -0.42 -15.62
N LYS A 238 -5.58 -0.99 -15.68
CA LYS A 238 -5.26 -2.27 -15.00
C LYS A 238 -5.63 -2.23 -13.51
N SER A 239 -5.20 -1.22 -12.78
CA SER A 239 -5.50 -1.09 -11.34
C SER A 239 -6.99 -0.88 -11.08
N ILE A 240 -7.67 -0.14 -11.97
CA ILE A 240 -9.11 0.11 -11.88
C ILE A 240 -9.92 -1.18 -12.03
N GLN A 241 -9.54 -2.04 -12.97
CA GLN A 241 -10.27 -3.27 -13.26
C GLN A 241 -9.88 -4.41 -12.32
N MET A 242 -8.60 -4.57 -12.03
CA MET A 242 -8.13 -5.70 -11.21
C MET A 242 -8.47 -5.52 -9.73
N GLY A 243 -8.52 -4.30 -9.20
CA GLY A 243 -8.86 -4.05 -7.79
C GLY A 243 -10.17 -4.68 -7.34
N PRO A 244 -11.33 -4.32 -7.94
CA PRO A 244 -12.61 -4.95 -7.60
C PRO A 244 -12.68 -6.45 -7.93
N ARG A 245 -12.05 -6.91 -9.03
CA ARG A 245 -12.03 -8.33 -9.40
C ARG A 245 -11.31 -9.18 -8.36
N ILE A 246 -10.10 -8.78 -7.95
CA ILE A 246 -9.34 -9.48 -6.90
C ILE A 246 -10.06 -9.39 -5.56
N SER A 247 -10.63 -8.22 -5.22
CA SER A 247 -11.41 -8.06 -3.99
C SER A 247 -12.58 -9.06 -3.91
N THR A 248 -13.29 -9.25 -5.02
CA THR A 248 -14.37 -10.25 -5.14
C THR A 248 -13.86 -11.68 -4.89
N ILE A 249 -12.71 -12.01 -5.47
CA ILE A 249 -12.11 -13.34 -5.32
C ILE A 249 -11.63 -13.57 -3.86
N ILE A 250 -10.93 -12.60 -3.27
CA ILE A 250 -10.45 -12.72 -1.88
C ILE A 250 -11.64 -12.84 -0.91
N GLU A 251 -12.70 -12.07 -1.12
CA GLU A 251 -13.92 -12.18 -0.30
C GLU A 251 -14.53 -13.58 -0.35
N ALA A 252 -14.65 -14.15 -1.56
CA ALA A 252 -15.16 -15.50 -1.75
C ALA A 252 -14.26 -16.56 -1.10
N ILE A 253 -12.93 -16.42 -1.23
CA ILE A 253 -11.95 -17.30 -0.58
C ILE A 253 -12.10 -17.24 0.95
N LEU A 254 -12.14 -16.06 1.53
CA LEU A 254 -12.25 -15.91 3.00
C LEU A 254 -13.59 -16.45 3.53
N ALA A 255 -14.67 -16.28 2.77
CA ALA A 255 -15.96 -16.88 3.11
C ALA A 255 -15.94 -18.41 3.06
N GLN A 256 -15.24 -18.98 2.06
CA GLN A 256 -15.09 -20.44 1.91
C GLN A 256 -14.19 -21.06 2.99
N GLU A 257 -13.08 -20.39 3.33
CA GLU A 257 -12.09 -20.88 4.30
C GLU A 257 -12.57 -20.74 5.75
N GLY A 258 -13.52 -19.87 6.04
CA GLY A 258 -13.89 -19.51 7.41
C GLY A 258 -12.75 -18.79 8.17
N GLY A 259 -11.79 -18.26 7.44
CA GLY A 259 -10.49 -17.75 7.91
C GLY A 259 -9.37 -18.78 7.76
N PHE A 260 -8.13 -18.30 7.69
CA PHE A 260 -6.93 -19.13 7.76
C PHE A 260 -6.56 -19.39 9.24
N GLU A 261 -5.49 -20.15 9.53
CA GLU A 261 -5.02 -20.36 10.90
C GLU A 261 -4.73 -19.06 11.68
N GLN A 262 -4.42 -17.99 10.93
CA GLN A 262 -4.31 -16.64 11.43
C GLN A 262 -5.23 -15.73 10.63
N ARG A 263 -5.72 -14.69 11.26
CA ARG A 263 -6.66 -13.76 10.66
C ARG A 263 -6.05 -13.03 9.47
N LEU A 264 -6.74 -13.09 8.33
CA LEU A 264 -6.50 -12.26 7.16
C LEU A 264 -7.71 -11.37 6.91
N GLU A 265 -7.50 -10.08 6.92
CA GLU A 265 -8.50 -9.08 6.52
C GLU A 265 -7.96 -8.28 5.32
N PHE A 266 -8.84 -7.63 4.60
CA PHE A 266 -8.44 -6.79 3.49
C PHE A 266 -9.40 -5.62 3.28
N PHE A 267 -8.88 -4.54 2.71
CA PHE A 267 -9.71 -3.43 2.25
C PHE A 267 -10.31 -3.78 0.89
N ARG A 268 -11.62 -3.94 0.82
CA ARG A 268 -12.32 -4.17 -0.45
C ARG A 268 -12.19 -2.96 -1.34
N GLU A 269 -11.70 -3.14 -2.54
CA GLU A 269 -11.80 -2.15 -3.59
C GLU A 269 -13.16 -2.32 -4.24
N GLU A 270 -14.20 -1.64 -3.70
CA GLU A 270 -15.61 -1.93 -3.99
C GLU A 270 -16.02 -1.49 -5.38
N THR A 271 -15.56 -0.31 -5.79
CA THR A 271 -15.87 0.25 -7.10
C THR A 271 -14.75 1.18 -7.54
N ALA A 272 -14.54 1.24 -8.84
CA ALA A 272 -13.50 2.03 -9.46
C ALA A 272 -13.92 2.44 -10.86
N PHE A 273 -13.45 3.58 -11.35
CA PHE A 273 -13.66 3.95 -12.74
C PHE A 273 -12.54 4.83 -13.28
N HIS A 274 -12.44 4.89 -14.61
CA HIS A 274 -11.52 5.76 -15.32
C HIS A 274 -12.17 6.34 -16.56
N TYR A 275 -11.68 7.49 -17.00
CA TYR A 275 -12.02 8.07 -18.30
C TYR A 275 -11.59 7.13 -19.41
N LYS A 276 -12.47 6.90 -20.37
CA LYS A 276 -12.24 6.10 -21.56
C LYS A 276 -12.48 6.94 -22.79
N HIS A 277 -11.44 7.36 -23.45
CA HIS A 277 -11.55 8.13 -24.68
C HIS A 277 -12.20 7.29 -25.80
N ALA A 278 -13.11 7.88 -26.55
CA ALA A 278 -13.88 7.16 -27.57
C ALA A 278 -13.02 6.64 -28.75
N VAL A 279 -11.95 7.33 -29.08
CA VAL A 279 -11.12 7.08 -30.26
C VAL A 279 -9.76 6.44 -29.90
N HIS A 280 -9.15 6.85 -28.78
CA HIS A 280 -7.89 6.28 -28.33
C HIS A 280 -8.10 4.88 -27.75
N GLN A 281 -7.37 3.90 -28.30
CA GLN A 281 -7.44 2.51 -27.86
C GLN A 281 -6.43 2.18 -26.76
N ASP A 282 -5.69 3.17 -26.24
CA ASP A 282 -4.74 2.99 -25.16
C ASP A 282 -5.29 3.53 -23.82
N ASP A 283 -4.67 3.12 -22.72
CA ASP A 283 -5.05 3.54 -21.37
C ASP A 283 -4.57 4.95 -20.99
N ALA A 284 -3.75 5.56 -21.83
CA ALA A 284 -3.04 6.79 -21.47
C ALA A 284 -3.97 7.95 -21.09
N PRO A 285 -5.08 8.20 -21.78
CA PRO A 285 -6.01 9.26 -21.39
C PRO A 285 -6.68 9.02 -20.02
N GLY A 286 -6.98 7.79 -19.68
CA GLY A 286 -7.72 7.45 -18.46
C GLY A 286 -6.91 7.49 -17.16
N LYS A 287 -5.59 7.30 -17.24
CA LYS A 287 -4.74 7.10 -16.05
C LYS A 287 -4.62 8.29 -15.09
N HIS A 288 -5.01 9.49 -15.52
CA HIS A 288 -5.03 10.71 -14.71
C HIS A 288 -6.45 11.23 -14.40
N LEU A 289 -7.47 10.60 -14.96
CA LEU A 289 -8.90 10.81 -14.65
C LEU A 289 -9.51 9.47 -14.21
N SER A 290 -9.15 9.03 -13.02
CA SER A 290 -9.52 7.71 -12.49
C SER A 290 -9.61 7.74 -10.97
N VAL A 291 -10.32 6.77 -10.41
CA VAL A 291 -10.53 6.65 -8.97
C VAL A 291 -10.78 5.19 -8.56
N VAL A 292 -10.30 4.81 -7.37
CA VAL A 292 -10.68 3.57 -6.66
C VAL A 292 -11.22 3.93 -5.29
N PHE A 293 -12.35 3.35 -4.92
CA PHE A 293 -12.95 3.48 -3.60
C PHE A 293 -12.73 2.19 -2.80
N ARG A 294 -12.19 2.33 -1.58
CA ARG A 294 -11.90 1.20 -0.67
C ARG A 294 -12.78 1.27 0.57
N ASP A 295 -13.46 0.18 0.86
CA ASP A 295 -14.32 0.03 2.04
C ASP A 295 -13.51 0.19 3.35
N THR A 296 -14.02 1.00 4.27
CA THR A 296 -13.44 1.20 5.61
C THR A 296 -14.14 0.37 6.70
N ARG A 297 -15.25 -0.32 6.40
CA ARG A 297 -16.00 -1.15 7.35
C ARG A 297 -15.17 -2.30 7.92
N VAL A 298 -14.03 -2.63 7.28
CA VAL A 298 -13.05 -3.56 7.86
C VAL A 298 -12.62 -3.14 9.27
N TYR A 299 -12.57 -1.85 9.57
CA TYR A 299 -12.24 -1.36 10.91
C TYR A 299 -13.27 -1.69 11.97
N GLU A 300 -14.53 -1.86 11.59
CA GLU A 300 -15.62 -2.29 12.49
C GLU A 300 -15.51 -3.78 12.84
N ARG A 301 -14.83 -4.56 12.01
CA ARG A 301 -14.65 -6.00 12.18
C ARG A 301 -13.34 -6.39 12.87
N THR A 302 -12.57 -5.45 13.38
CA THR A 302 -11.27 -5.74 14.01
C THR A 302 -11.39 -6.35 15.41
N ASP A 303 -12.58 -6.50 15.97
CA ASP A 303 -12.85 -6.99 17.34
C ASP A 303 -12.05 -6.17 18.39
N GLY A 304 -11.95 -4.87 18.15
CA GLY A 304 -11.19 -3.96 18.99
C GLY A 304 -9.67 -3.99 18.76
N ALA A 305 -9.14 -4.81 17.85
CA ALA A 305 -7.73 -4.74 17.50
C ALA A 305 -7.41 -3.42 16.77
N LEU A 306 -6.25 -2.82 17.05
CA LEU A 306 -5.77 -1.60 16.43
C LEU A 306 -4.97 -1.96 15.17
N PRO A 307 -5.42 -1.55 13.99
CA PRO A 307 -4.64 -1.69 12.76
C PRO A 307 -3.48 -0.69 12.76
N VAL A 308 -2.26 -1.17 12.65
CA VAL A 308 -1.05 -0.36 12.59
C VAL A 308 -0.34 -0.65 11.28
N THR A 309 -0.19 0.35 10.42
CA THR A 309 0.62 0.22 9.19
C THR A 309 2.05 -0.14 9.56
N VAL A 310 2.61 -1.15 8.91
CA VAL A 310 3.92 -1.72 9.30
C VAL A 310 5.02 -0.66 9.36
N ALA A 311 5.08 0.26 8.39
CA ALA A 311 6.06 1.35 8.41
C ALA A 311 5.95 2.23 9.67
N THR A 312 4.78 2.33 10.31
CA THR A 312 4.60 3.08 11.55
C THR A 312 5.33 2.45 12.74
N LEU A 313 5.58 1.14 12.71
CA LEU A 313 6.30 0.43 13.76
C LEU A 313 7.71 0.98 13.98
N PHE A 314 8.33 1.51 12.95
CA PHE A 314 9.69 2.06 12.98
C PHE A 314 9.74 3.53 13.42
N THR A 315 8.60 4.19 13.54
CA THR A 315 8.53 5.63 13.88
C THR A 315 8.63 5.83 15.39
N ALA A 316 9.40 6.85 15.79
CA ALA A 316 9.57 7.19 17.20
C ALA A 316 8.25 7.54 17.90
N LEU A 317 8.12 7.12 19.14
CA LEU A 317 7.01 7.45 20.04
C LEU A 317 6.96 8.95 20.36
N PRO A 318 5.79 9.52 20.70
CA PRO A 318 5.69 10.95 21.01
C PRO A 318 6.59 11.39 22.17
N HIS A 319 6.65 10.60 23.23
CA HIS A 319 7.28 10.94 24.51
C HIS A 319 8.70 10.37 24.71
N ARG A 320 9.20 9.58 23.74
CA ARG A 320 10.56 8.99 23.77
C ARG A 320 11.06 8.63 22.38
N ASP A 321 12.38 8.53 22.19
CA ASP A 321 12.99 8.29 20.87
C ASP A 321 13.07 6.81 20.47
N GLN A 322 12.26 5.97 21.09
CA GLN A 322 12.18 4.54 20.73
C GLN A 322 11.08 4.32 19.70
N PRO A 323 11.28 3.37 18.77
CA PRO A 323 10.26 3.04 17.77
C PRO A 323 8.98 2.47 18.40
N LEU A 324 7.84 2.64 17.73
CA LEU A 324 6.52 2.20 18.21
C LEU A 324 6.49 0.71 18.60
N PHE A 325 7.21 -0.16 17.88
CA PHE A 325 7.24 -1.59 18.21
C PHE A 325 7.72 -1.86 19.65
N THR A 326 8.56 -1.00 20.23
CA THR A 326 9.03 -1.18 21.63
C THR A 326 7.92 -1.04 22.65
N GLU A 327 6.95 -0.16 22.40
CA GLU A 327 5.76 -0.06 23.23
C GLU A 327 4.89 -1.32 23.13
N LEU A 328 4.68 -1.81 21.91
CA LEU A 328 3.89 -3.03 21.67
C LEU A 328 4.52 -4.26 22.32
N VAL A 329 5.84 -4.40 22.22
CA VAL A 329 6.60 -5.45 22.93
C VAL A 329 6.40 -5.34 24.45
N THR A 330 6.50 -4.13 24.99
CA THR A 330 6.32 -3.88 26.43
C THR A 330 4.89 -4.20 26.88
N LEU A 331 3.89 -3.74 26.16
CA LEU A 331 2.47 -3.99 26.46
C LEU A 331 2.13 -5.48 26.42
N SER A 332 2.76 -6.24 25.52
CA SER A 332 2.48 -7.67 25.38
C SER A 332 2.94 -8.52 26.58
N GLY A 333 3.85 -8.02 27.38
CA GLY A 333 4.49 -8.80 28.43
C GLY A 333 5.37 -9.93 27.90
N LEU A 334 5.47 -10.09 26.58
CA LEU A 334 6.36 -11.06 25.93
C LEU A 334 7.75 -10.47 25.81
N GLY A 335 8.78 -11.31 25.84
CA GLY A 335 10.09 -10.85 25.41
C GLY A 335 10.11 -10.54 23.90
N PRO A 336 11.06 -9.70 23.42
CA PRO A 336 11.06 -9.25 22.02
C PRO A 336 11.13 -10.40 21.00
N GLU A 337 11.82 -11.51 21.30
CA GLU A 337 11.85 -12.70 20.43
C GLU A 337 10.48 -13.39 20.36
N ALA A 338 9.83 -13.60 21.50
CA ALA A 338 8.51 -14.24 21.54
C ALA A 338 7.44 -13.35 20.89
N TRP A 339 7.54 -12.03 21.05
CA TRP A 339 6.69 -11.05 20.37
C TRP A 339 6.90 -11.11 18.84
N PHE A 340 8.16 -11.14 18.39
CA PHE A 340 8.48 -11.28 16.97
C PHE A 340 7.98 -12.59 16.39
N ARG A 341 8.06 -13.69 17.13
CA ARG A 341 7.51 -15.00 16.73
C ARG A 341 6.02 -14.93 16.47
N GLN A 342 5.25 -14.29 17.37
CA GLN A 342 3.82 -14.07 17.18
C GLN A 342 3.53 -13.18 15.98
N TYR A 343 4.35 -12.14 15.79
CA TYR A 343 4.25 -11.24 14.65
C TYR A 343 4.46 -11.99 13.32
N VAL A 344 5.56 -12.74 13.20
CA VAL A 344 5.86 -13.53 11.99
C VAL A 344 4.73 -14.54 11.71
N ARG A 345 4.22 -15.19 12.73
CA ARG A 345 3.08 -16.10 12.60
C ARG A 345 1.83 -15.40 12.04
N ALA A 346 1.48 -14.23 12.59
CA ALA A 346 0.32 -13.46 12.15
C ALA A 346 0.43 -13.01 10.69
N VAL A 347 1.64 -12.85 10.16
CA VAL A 347 1.91 -12.44 8.77
C VAL A 347 2.10 -13.64 7.84
N SER A 348 3.01 -14.57 8.18
CA SER A 348 3.42 -15.64 7.26
C SER A 348 2.33 -16.68 7.02
N ARG A 349 1.53 -17.02 8.05
CA ARG A 349 0.47 -18.02 7.92
C ARG A 349 -0.56 -17.67 6.84
N PRO A 350 -1.22 -16.51 6.86
CA PRO A 350 -2.19 -16.16 5.83
C PRO A 350 -1.54 -15.90 4.47
N VAL A 351 -0.33 -15.32 4.42
CA VAL A 351 0.37 -15.05 3.16
C VAL A 351 0.75 -16.35 2.45
N ILE A 352 1.33 -17.33 3.14
CA ILE A 352 1.67 -18.63 2.56
C ILE A 352 0.41 -19.42 2.20
N ALA A 353 -0.63 -19.35 3.03
CA ALA A 353 -1.89 -20.06 2.76
C ALA A 353 -2.56 -19.57 1.47
N ILE A 354 -2.76 -18.26 1.31
CA ILE A 354 -3.41 -17.73 0.09
C ILE A 354 -2.52 -17.93 -1.15
N TYR A 355 -1.20 -17.87 -0.99
CA TYR A 355 -0.23 -18.13 -2.06
C TYR A 355 -0.31 -19.57 -2.58
N LEU A 356 -0.15 -20.56 -1.69
CA LEU A 356 -0.05 -21.97 -2.09
C LEU A 356 -1.40 -22.63 -2.39
N LEU A 357 -2.47 -22.18 -1.73
CA LEU A 357 -3.80 -22.75 -1.97
C LEU A 357 -4.50 -22.13 -3.17
N TYR A 358 -4.27 -20.83 -3.42
CA TYR A 358 -5.03 -20.07 -4.41
C TYR A 358 -4.17 -19.37 -5.46
N GLY A 359 -2.86 -19.44 -5.35
CA GLY A 359 -1.93 -18.80 -6.29
C GLY A 359 -1.92 -17.28 -6.22
N ILE A 360 -2.43 -16.66 -5.14
CA ILE A 360 -2.50 -15.21 -5.01
C ILE A 360 -1.30 -14.70 -4.21
N GLY A 361 -0.48 -13.87 -4.85
CA GLY A 361 0.61 -13.14 -4.19
C GLY A 361 0.11 -11.79 -3.66
N LEU A 362 0.13 -11.63 -2.34
CA LEU A 362 -0.16 -10.35 -1.69
C LEU A 362 1.07 -9.45 -1.68
N GLU A 363 0.90 -8.17 -2.03
CA GLU A 363 1.97 -7.16 -1.91
C GLU A 363 2.11 -6.70 -0.45
N ALA A 364 2.51 -7.62 0.41
CA ALA A 364 2.54 -7.43 1.86
C ALA A 364 3.79 -6.68 2.37
N HIS A 365 4.18 -5.60 1.69
CA HIS A 365 5.27 -4.72 2.14
C HIS A 365 4.81 -3.71 3.21
N GLN A 366 5.74 -2.96 3.78
CA GLN A 366 5.53 -2.07 4.93
C GLN A 366 4.39 -1.05 4.75
N GLN A 367 4.15 -0.54 3.53
CA GLN A 367 3.10 0.45 3.28
C GLN A 367 1.72 -0.18 3.05
N ASN A 368 1.65 -1.38 2.45
CA ASN A 368 0.39 -2.03 2.09
C ASN A 368 -0.16 -2.94 3.20
N SER A 369 0.64 -3.21 4.23
CA SER A 369 0.27 -4.07 5.35
C SER A 369 -0.04 -3.27 6.60
N GLN A 370 -1.14 -3.61 7.25
CA GLN A 370 -1.44 -3.22 8.63
C GLN A 370 -1.51 -4.49 9.49
N ILE A 371 -0.91 -4.45 10.65
CA ILE A 371 -1.03 -5.55 11.62
C ILE A 371 -2.11 -5.19 12.61
N LEU A 372 -2.98 -6.15 12.88
CA LEU A 372 -4.04 -6.03 13.87
C LEU A 372 -3.45 -6.35 15.25
N PHE A 373 -3.26 -5.33 16.09
CA PHE A 373 -2.74 -5.51 17.45
C PHE A 373 -3.86 -5.51 18.47
N SER A 374 -3.84 -6.48 19.39
CA SER A 374 -4.72 -6.47 20.57
C SER A 374 -4.42 -5.26 21.47
N PRO A 375 -5.28 -4.95 22.46
CA PRO A 375 -4.99 -3.93 23.47
C PRO A 375 -3.67 -4.16 24.21
N GLU A 376 -3.27 -5.42 24.35
CA GLU A 376 -2.00 -5.84 24.97
C GLU A 376 -0.80 -5.81 23.99
N GLY A 377 -0.95 -5.30 22.78
CA GLY A 377 0.16 -5.18 21.83
C GLY A 377 0.59 -6.48 21.14
N VAL A 378 -0.24 -7.52 21.18
CA VAL A 378 0.01 -8.81 20.52
C VAL A 378 -0.56 -8.80 19.10
N ALA A 379 0.25 -9.20 18.11
CA ALA A 379 -0.19 -9.34 16.72
C ALA A 379 -1.21 -10.48 16.57
N GLN A 380 -2.39 -10.18 16.03
CA GLN A 380 -3.53 -11.10 15.88
C GLN A 380 -3.85 -11.45 14.43
N GLY A 381 -3.34 -10.68 13.47
CA GLY A 381 -3.61 -10.91 12.06
C GLY A 381 -3.07 -9.82 11.16
N LEU A 382 -3.24 -10.05 9.87
CA LEU A 382 -2.82 -9.19 8.78
C LEU A 382 -4.04 -8.53 8.13
N LEU A 383 -3.99 -7.24 7.91
CA LEU A 383 -4.92 -6.47 7.10
C LEU A 383 -4.15 -5.89 5.90
N ILE A 384 -4.57 -6.21 4.69
CA ILE A 384 -3.86 -5.87 3.46
C ILE A 384 -4.67 -4.92 2.58
N ARG A 385 -3.98 -4.06 1.84
CA ARG A 385 -4.56 -3.12 0.86
C ARG A 385 -3.78 -3.14 -0.45
N ASP A 386 -4.39 -2.62 -1.52
CA ASP A 386 -3.81 -2.38 -2.84
C ASP A 386 -3.62 -3.66 -3.68
N PHE A 387 -4.62 -3.95 -4.53
CA PHE A 387 -4.66 -5.19 -5.31
C PHE A 387 -4.42 -4.98 -6.81
N GLY A 388 -4.34 -3.73 -7.27
CA GLY A 388 -4.21 -3.40 -8.70
C GLY A 388 -2.97 -3.99 -9.39
N ASP A 389 -1.90 -4.23 -8.64
CA ASP A 389 -0.66 -4.86 -9.10
C ASP A 389 -0.41 -6.25 -8.49
N GLY A 390 -1.37 -6.78 -7.74
CA GLY A 390 -1.32 -8.14 -7.17
C GLY A 390 -1.13 -9.19 -8.26
N ARG A 391 -0.31 -10.22 -7.97
CA ARG A 391 0.01 -11.28 -8.93
C ARG A 391 -0.74 -12.57 -8.59
N THR A 392 -1.23 -13.25 -9.62
CA THR A 392 -2.01 -14.49 -9.44
C THR A 392 -1.53 -15.58 -10.39
N TYR A 393 -1.28 -16.76 -9.87
CA TYR A 393 -1.09 -17.98 -10.64
C TYR A 393 -2.44 -18.67 -10.83
N ALA A 394 -3.04 -18.48 -11.98
CA ALA A 394 -4.43 -18.86 -12.27
C ALA A 394 -4.76 -20.36 -12.14
N PRO A 395 -3.84 -21.31 -12.44
CA PRO A 395 -4.13 -22.73 -12.29
C PRO A 395 -4.55 -23.13 -10.86
N LEU A 396 -3.86 -22.63 -9.81
CA LEU A 396 -4.23 -22.92 -8.41
C LEU A 396 -5.60 -22.32 -8.06
N LEU A 397 -5.86 -21.11 -8.54
CA LEU A 397 -7.13 -20.45 -8.32
C LEU A 397 -8.29 -21.25 -8.93
N ARG A 398 -8.13 -21.71 -10.18
CA ARG A 398 -9.13 -22.54 -10.88
C ARG A 398 -9.37 -23.91 -10.22
N GLN A 399 -8.32 -24.56 -9.71
CA GLN A 399 -8.44 -25.82 -8.98
C GLN A 399 -9.34 -25.70 -7.73
N ARG A 400 -9.48 -24.48 -7.20
CA ARG A 400 -10.33 -24.16 -6.05
C ARG A 400 -11.71 -23.61 -6.43
N GLY A 401 -12.04 -23.61 -7.72
CA GLY A 401 -13.35 -23.19 -8.22
C GLY A 401 -13.50 -21.68 -8.43
N HIS A 402 -12.41 -20.93 -8.38
CA HIS A 402 -12.45 -19.48 -8.64
C HIS A 402 -11.88 -19.16 -10.01
N HIS A 403 -12.41 -18.11 -10.61
CA HIS A 403 -11.95 -17.63 -11.92
C HIS A 403 -11.72 -16.12 -11.88
N LEU A 404 -10.49 -15.69 -12.19
CA LEU A 404 -10.11 -14.30 -12.29
C LEU A 404 -10.00 -13.88 -13.74
N GLN A 405 -10.80 -12.91 -14.16
CA GLN A 405 -10.68 -12.31 -15.49
C GLN A 405 -9.45 -11.39 -15.50
N PRO A 406 -8.42 -11.70 -16.32
CA PRO A 406 -7.22 -10.88 -16.39
C PRO A 406 -7.51 -9.54 -17.10
N TYR A 407 -6.74 -8.51 -16.75
CA TYR A 407 -6.59 -7.34 -17.58
C TYR A 407 -5.47 -7.60 -18.59
N VAL A 408 -5.77 -7.45 -19.88
CA VAL A 408 -4.82 -7.67 -20.98
C VAL A 408 -4.79 -6.43 -21.86
N TRP A 409 -3.61 -5.84 -22.00
CA TRP A 409 -3.38 -4.70 -22.87
C TRP A 409 -1.96 -4.74 -23.46
N PRO A 410 -1.76 -4.39 -24.75
CA PRO A 410 -0.43 -4.37 -25.36
C PRO A 410 0.55 -3.46 -24.58
N GLY A 411 1.71 -4.01 -24.23
CA GLY A 411 2.76 -3.28 -23.51
C GLY A 411 2.56 -3.19 -21.99
N ILE A 412 1.44 -3.68 -21.44
CA ILE A 412 1.23 -3.76 -19.99
C ILE A 412 1.66 -5.15 -19.50
N LEU A 413 2.48 -5.17 -18.45
CA LEU A 413 2.92 -6.43 -17.83
C LEU A 413 1.73 -7.19 -17.23
N PRO A 414 1.62 -8.51 -17.47
CA PRO A 414 0.56 -9.33 -16.93
C PRO A 414 0.66 -9.42 -15.40
N THR A 415 -0.49 -9.52 -14.76
CA THR A 415 -0.61 -9.81 -13.32
C THR A 415 -1.21 -11.18 -13.04
N VAL A 416 -1.74 -11.83 -14.09
CA VAL A 416 -2.26 -13.19 -14.03
C VAL A 416 -1.39 -14.09 -14.90
N PHE A 417 -0.87 -15.17 -14.33
CA PHE A 417 0.08 -16.08 -14.93
C PHE A 417 -0.53 -17.47 -15.08
N GLU A 418 -0.29 -18.11 -16.23
CA GLU A 418 -0.84 -19.43 -16.56
C GLU A 418 0.20 -20.55 -16.43
N ASP A 419 1.44 -20.27 -16.81
CA ASP A 419 2.45 -21.31 -17.05
C ASP A 419 3.42 -21.46 -15.86
N ASP A 420 3.65 -20.39 -15.09
CA ASP A 420 4.68 -20.36 -14.05
C ASP A 420 4.22 -19.59 -12.80
N ILE A 421 4.47 -20.18 -11.62
CA ILE A 421 4.22 -19.56 -10.32
C ILE A 421 5.37 -18.62 -9.88
N GLU A 422 6.54 -18.72 -10.52
CA GLU A 422 7.73 -17.94 -10.12
C GLU A 422 7.49 -16.44 -10.02
N PRO A 423 6.80 -15.76 -10.97
CA PRO A 423 6.52 -14.33 -10.83
C PRO A 423 5.69 -13.97 -9.58
N VAL A 424 4.83 -14.88 -9.13
CA VAL A 424 4.03 -14.71 -7.91
C VAL A 424 4.90 -14.96 -6.66
N ARG A 425 5.72 -16.02 -6.66
CA ARG A 425 6.70 -16.31 -5.60
C ARG A 425 7.62 -15.12 -5.35
N MET A 426 8.25 -14.61 -6.42
CA MET A 426 9.17 -13.48 -6.32
C MET A 426 8.51 -12.23 -5.75
N PHE A 427 7.25 -11.99 -6.10
CA PHE A 427 6.48 -10.89 -5.57
C PHE A 427 6.21 -11.03 -4.06
N VAL A 428 5.85 -12.24 -3.61
CA VAL A 428 5.65 -12.53 -2.18
C VAL A 428 6.95 -12.42 -1.40
N VAL A 429 8.05 -12.97 -1.92
CA VAL A 429 9.37 -12.89 -1.27
C VAL A 429 9.83 -11.44 -1.15
N ASP A 430 9.80 -10.67 -2.23
CA ASP A 430 10.22 -9.26 -2.25
C ASP A 430 9.39 -8.40 -1.29
N ALA A 431 8.07 -8.50 -1.36
CA ALA A 431 7.18 -7.65 -0.58
C ALA A 431 7.11 -8.07 0.90
N CYS A 432 6.84 -9.33 1.18
CA CYS A 432 6.57 -9.81 2.54
C CYS A 432 7.85 -10.16 3.30
N PHE A 433 8.78 -10.90 2.67
CA PHE A 433 9.94 -11.41 3.38
C PHE A 433 11.09 -10.41 3.41
N VAL A 434 11.41 -9.76 2.29
CA VAL A 434 12.50 -8.78 2.21
C VAL A 434 12.06 -7.42 2.77
N SER A 435 11.02 -6.82 2.19
CA SER A 435 10.65 -5.43 2.51
C SER A 435 9.85 -5.27 3.81
N HIS A 436 9.44 -6.35 4.47
CA HIS A 436 8.63 -6.28 5.69
C HIS A 436 9.26 -7.07 6.84
N LEU A 437 9.26 -8.42 6.78
CA LEU A 437 9.68 -9.24 7.92
C LEU A 437 11.18 -9.12 8.23
N HIS A 438 12.02 -9.12 7.20
CA HIS A 438 13.47 -8.98 7.36
C HIS A 438 13.83 -7.60 7.94
N GLU A 439 13.23 -6.52 7.44
CA GLU A 439 13.48 -5.18 7.95
C GLU A 439 13.07 -5.04 9.43
N LEU A 440 11.95 -5.65 9.82
CA LEU A 440 11.53 -5.66 11.23
C LEU A 440 12.50 -6.48 12.10
N ALA A 441 12.99 -7.61 11.60
CA ALA A 441 14.00 -8.40 12.31
C ALA A 441 15.27 -7.59 12.57
N LEU A 442 15.78 -6.87 11.55
CA LEU A 442 16.96 -6.00 11.70
C LEU A 442 16.72 -4.87 12.71
N ALA A 443 15.56 -4.23 12.66
CA ALA A 443 15.23 -3.15 13.60
C ALA A 443 15.13 -3.65 15.05
N LEU A 444 14.52 -4.82 15.28
CA LEU A 444 14.46 -5.46 16.60
C LEU A 444 15.85 -5.88 17.07
N SER A 445 16.69 -6.46 16.18
CA SER A 445 18.07 -6.82 16.51
C SER A 445 18.88 -5.60 16.98
N ALA A 446 18.76 -4.49 16.26
CA ALA A 446 19.44 -3.24 16.59
C ALA A 446 18.95 -2.64 17.92
N GLU A 447 17.64 -2.62 18.18
CA GLU A 447 17.05 -2.02 19.39
C GLU A 447 17.36 -2.85 20.65
N TYR A 448 17.30 -4.18 20.56
CA TYR A 448 17.45 -5.08 21.72
C TYR A 448 18.81 -5.76 21.82
N GLY A 449 19.73 -5.49 20.90
CA GLY A 449 21.08 -6.03 20.91
C GLY A 449 21.16 -7.54 20.61
N PHE A 450 20.26 -8.06 19.79
CA PHE A 450 20.32 -9.45 19.34
C PHE A 450 21.30 -9.60 18.16
N ALA A 451 21.87 -10.80 18.01
CA ALA A 451 22.45 -11.19 16.75
C ALA A 451 21.33 -11.42 15.72
N ASP A 452 21.44 -10.86 14.53
CA ASP A 452 20.42 -10.94 13.47
C ASP A 452 20.01 -12.39 13.18
N ALA A 453 20.98 -13.31 13.16
CA ALA A 453 20.76 -14.74 12.92
C ALA A 453 19.73 -15.36 13.86
N ARG A 454 19.56 -14.82 15.08
CA ARG A 454 18.59 -15.32 16.04
C ARG A 454 17.15 -15.05 15.58
N LEU A 455 16.87 -13.84 15.11
CA LEU A 455 15.54 -13.49 14.62
C LEU A 455 15.27 -14.08 13.24
N TRP A 456 16.29 -14.24 12.40
CA TRP A 456 16.17 -14.99 11.16
C TRP A 456 15.81 -16.45 11.39
N GLN A 457 16.35 -17.09 12.43
CA GLN A 457 15.97 -18.45 12.80
C GLN A 457 14.50 -18.52 13.22
N VAL A 458 14.01 -17.56 14.02
CA VAL A 458 12.59 -17.45 14.37
C VAL A 458 11.72 -17.32 13.12
N MET A 459 12.13 -16.46 12.18
CA MET A 459 11.40 -16.24 10.93
C MET A 459 11.39 -17.52 10.08
N LYS A 460 12.50 -18.24 9.97
CA LYS A 460 12.62 -19.54 9.28
C LYS A 460 11.65 -20.58 9.87
N GLU A 461 11.64 -20.71 11.20
CA GLU A 461 10.79 -21.67 11.90
C GLU A 461 9.30 -21.42 11.67
N GLU A 462 8.86 -20.17 11.81
CA GLU A 462 7.43 -19.83 11.60
C GLU A 462 7.03 -19.91 10.12
N THR A 463 7.95 -19.60 9.20
CA THR A 463 7.72 -19.78 7.76
C THR A 463 7.60 -21.27 7.41
N ALA A 464 8.51 -22.12 7.92
CA ALA A 464 8.43 -23.56 7.71
C ALA A 464 7.11 -24.11 8.26
N ALA A 465 6.71 -23.67 9.45
CA ALA A 465 5.44 -24.07 10.06
C ALA A 465 4.22 -23.56 9.25
N ALA A 466 4.32 -22.42 8.57
CA ALA A 466 3.27 -21.96 7.66
C ALA A 466 3.12 -22.87 6.42
N PHE A 467 4.24 -23.32 5.85
CA PHE A 467 4.23 -24.33 4.78
C PHE A 467 3.64 -25.67 5.26
N ASP A 468 4.03 -26.14 6.44
CA ASP A 468 3.56 -27.41 6.98
C ASP A 468 2.03 -27.40 7.25
N ALA A 469 1.48 -26.28 7.66
CA ALA A 469 0.05 -26.12 7.90
C ALA A 469 -0.81 -26.33 6.64
N VAL A 470 -0.33 -25.94 5.47
CA VAL A 470 -1.07 -26.10 4.20
C VAL A 470 -0.72 -27.39 3.45
N LYS A 471 0.32 -28.13 3.87
CA LYS A 471 0.81 -29.34 3.22
C LYS A 471 -0.27 -30.36 2.86
N PRO A 472 -1.25 -30.67 3.72
CA PRO A 472 -2.27 -31.68 3.39
C PRO A 472 -3.22 -31.25 2.26
N ARG A 473 -3.18 -30.00 1.83
CA ARG A 473 -4.12 -29.37 0.90
C ARG A 473 -3.48 -28.93 -0.42
N VAL A 474 -2.16 -29.11 -0.56
CA VAL A 474 -1.37 -28.69 -1.73
C VAL A 474 -0.77 -29.93 -2.40
N ASP A 475 -0.57 -29.87 -3.72
CA ASP A 475 0.18 -30.90 -4.41
C ASP A 475 1.57 -31.07 -3.80
N GLY A 476 2.01 -32.32 -3.63
CA GLY A 476 3.23 -32.63 -2.89
C GLY A 476 4.51 -32.12 -3.55
N GLU A 477 4.59 -32.15 -4.88
CA GLU A 477 5.74 -31.67 -5.64
C GLU A 477 5.80 -30.14 -5.61
N LEU A 478 4.67 -29.48 -5.85
CA LEU A 478 4.55 -28.03 -5.72
C LEU A 478 4.92 -27.58 -4.28
N TRP A 479 4.37 -28.22 -3.25
CA TRP A 479 4.66 -27.89 -1.87
C TRP A 479 6.15 -27.99 -1.55
N GLN A 480 6.81 -29.08 -1.98
CA GLN A 480 8.23 -29.29 -1.73
C GLN A 480 9.07 -28.24 -2.46
N THR A 481 8.78 -28.00 -3.74
CA THR A 481 9.50 -27.02 -4.56
C THR A 481 9.41 -25.63 -3.95
N GLU A 482 8.20 -25.16 -3.64
CA GLU A 482 8.01 -23.81 -3.11
C GLU A 482 8.60 -23.65 -1.71
N ARG A 483 8.47 -24.68 -0.86
CA ARG A 483 9.10 -24.68 0.46
C ARG A 483 10.62 -24.54 0.37
N ASP A 484 11.25 -25.28 -0.55
CA ASP A 484 12.70 -25.23 -0.75
C ASP A 484 13.14 -23.87 -1.30
N MET A 485 12.40 -23.29 -2.24
CA MET A 485 12.64 -21.94 -2.78
C MET A 485 12.61 -20.86 -1.70
N PHE A 486 11.69 -20.95 -0.72
CA PHE A 486 11.63 -19.99 0.39
C PHE A 486 12.71 -20.23 1.45
N LEU A 487 13.01 -21.48 1.79
CA LEU A 487 13.82 -21.80 2.97
C LEU A 487 15.29 -22.06 2.68
N THR A 488 15.65 -22.43 1.44
CA THR A 488 16.99 -22.92 1.13
C THR A 488 17.63 -22.30 -0.12
N GLN A 489 16.83 -21.69 -1.00
CA GLN A 489 17.36 -21.08 -2.22
C GLN A 489 17.61 -19.57 -2.02
N PRO A 490 18.50 -18.95 -2.83
CA PRO A 490 18.67 -17.51 -2.84
C PRO A 490 17.34 -16.79 -3.09
N TRP A 491 17.13 -15.67 -2.41
CA TRP A 491 15.99 -14.82 -2.68
C TRP A 491 16.31 -13.86 -3.82
N TYR A 492 15.29 -13.50 -4.58
CA TYR A 492 15.39 -12.49 -5.63
C TYR A 492 14.53 -11.29 -5.28
N THR A 493 15.12 -10.10 -5.36
CA THR A 493 14.43 -8.85 -5.10
C THR A 493 14.66 -7.85 -6.23
N ARG A 494 13.79 -6.85 -6.31
CA ARG A 494 13.94 -5.78 -7.30
C ARG A 494 15.20 -4.96 -7.02
N SER A 495 15.99 -4.72 -8.07
CA SER A 495 17.18 -3.87 -8.00
C SER A 495 16.79 -2.39 -8.15
N LEU A 496 16.11 -1.85 -7.14
CA LEU A 496 15.46 -0.53 -7.19
C LEU A 496 16.42 0.59 -7.59
N LEU A 497 17.64 0.58 -7.06
CA LEU A 497 18.65 1.58 -7.37
C LEU A 497 19.11 1.48 -8.84
N ARG A 498 19.33 0.26 -9.33
CA ARG A 498 19.71 0.01 -10.73
C ARG A 498 18.58 0.39 -11.68
N MET A 499 17.35 0.06 -11.33
CA MET A 499 16.17 0.47 -12.07
C MET A 499 16.06 2.00 -12.14
N HIS A 500 16.30 2.72 -11.04
CA HIS A 500 16.29 4.18 -11.00
C HIS A 500 17.37 4.78 -11.92
N ILE A 501 18.61 4.29 -11.86
CA ILE A 501 19.72 4.77 -12.70
C ILE A 501 19.45 4.49 -14.19
N GLN A 502 18.77 3.41 -14.51
CA GLN A 502 18.32 3.09 -15.87
C GLN A 502 17.00 3.78 -16.26
N GLU A 503 16.55 4.78 -15.50
CA GLU A 503 15.32 5.55 -15.75
C GLU A 503 14.09 4.65 -15.88
N TYR A 504 14.07 3.55 -15.14
CA TYR A 504 12.98 2.56 -15.12
C TYR A 504 12.62 1.97 -16.49
N ARG A 505 13.57 1.90 -17.41
CA ARG A 505 13.37 1.28 -18.72
C ARG A 505 13.06 -0.21 -18.64
N ASP A 506 13.52 -0.88 -17.58
CA ASP A 506 13.18 -2.26 -17.27
C ASP A 506 12.84 -2.43 -15.79
N TYR A 507 11.56 -2.69 -15.51
CA TYR A 507 11.03 -2.96 -14.17
C TYR A 507 11.28 -4.39 -13.68
N ARG A 508 11.93 -5.23 -14.48
CA ARG A 508 12.19 -6.64 -14.17
C ARG A 508 13.60 -6.87 -13.66
N ILE A 509 14.42 -5.81 -13.57
CA ILE A 509 15.79 -5.95 -13.07
C ILE A 509 15.75 -6.42 -11.63
N GLN A 510 16.35 -7.57 -11.42
CA GLN A 510 16.45 -8.20 -10.11
C GLN A 510 17.90 -8.51 -9.79
N HIS A 511 18.16 -8.72 -8.52
CA HIS A 511 19.42 -9.28 -8.03
C HIS A 511 19.14 -10.36 -6.97
N GLY A 512 20.03 -11.33 -6.90
CA GLY A 512 20.00 -12.37 -5.88
C GLY A 512 20.46 -11.83 -4.54
N LEU A 513 19.76 -12.21 -3.48
CA LEU A 513 20.17 -12.01 -2.10
C LEU A 513 20.49 -13.37 -1.49
N SER A 514 21.57 -13.45 -0.73
CA SER A 514 21.81 -14.61 0.11
C SER A 514 20.61 -14.82 1.03
N ASN A 515 20.03 -16.02 1.02
CA ASN A 515 18.91 -16.34 1.88
C ASN A 515 19.33 -16.21 3.36
N PRO A 516 18.72 -15.32 4.16
CA PRO A 516 19.10 -15.10 5.55
C PRO A 516 18.82 -16.32 6.43
N PHE A 517 18.01 -17.27 5.97
CA PHE A 517 17.71 -18.52 6.66
C PHE A 517 18.84 -19.54 6.62
N LEU A 518 19.87 -19.33 5.79
CA LEU A 518 21.01 -20.23 5.69
C LEU A 518 22.09 -19.83 6.69
N THR A 519 22.71 -20.83 7.31
CA THR A 519 23.92 -20.65 8.11
C THR A 519 25.11 -20.33 7.20
N GLU A 520 26.20 -19.74 7.75
CA GLU A 520 27.40 -19.41 6.96
C GLU A 520 27.99 -20.64 6.22
N GLY A 521 27.90 -21.83 6.82
CA GLY A 521 28.35 -23.08 6.20
C GLY A 521 27.44 -23.60 5.09
N GLU A 522 26.17 -23.19 5.07
CA GLU A 522 25.20 -23.51 4.01
C GLU A 522 25.29 -22.52 2.86
N LYS A 523 25.55 -21.24 3.12
CA LYS A 523 25.70 -20.18 2.09
C LYS A 523 26.84 -20.51 1.12
N THR A 524 27.98 -21.03 1.59
CA THR A 524 29.11 -21.41 0.74
C THR A 524 28.86 -22.58 -0.22
N ARG A 525 27.72 -23.29 -0.06
CA ARG A 525 27.32 -24.40 -0.95
C ARG A 525 26.35 -23.98 -2.05
N VAL A 526 25.79 -22.76 -1.97
CA VAL A 526 24.72 -22.26 -2.83
C VAL A 526 25.19 -21.11 -3.74
N GLU A 527 26.42 -20.61 -3.57
CA GLU A 527 27.01 -19.66 -4.51
C GLU A 527 27.35 -20.37 -5.83
N PRO A 528 26.92 -19.81 -6.99
CA PRO A 528 27.15 -20.40 -8.30
C PRO A 528 28.59 -20.37 -8.76
#